data_28030fc06bb6a3e0791bbee5364adc64
#
_entry.id   28030fc06bb6a3e0791bbee5364adc64
#
_cell.length_a   1.000
_cell.length_b   1.000
_cell.length_c   1.000
_cell.angle_alpha   90.00
_cell.angle_beta   90.00
_cell.angle_gamma   90.00
#
_symmetry.space_group_name_H-M   'P 1'
#
loop_
_entity.id
_entity.type
_entity.pdbx_description
1 polymer ?
#
loop_
_entity_poly.entity_id
_entity_poly.type
_entity_poly.pdbx_seq_one_letter_code
_entity_poly.pdbx_strand_id
1 'polypeptide(L)'
;EVLVQRNKEVQMAAHDFGKGRAVYISGVPYSFANSRTLYRAILWSAHSEEELHTWFSSNYNVEVHAYVKNGKYCVVNNTYEPQDTTVYTTGGSSFALHLDANEIKWYEI
;
A
#
# COMPACT_ATOMS: atom_id res chain seq x y z
N GLU A 1 7.98 -9.95 17.78
CA GLU A 1 7.15 -8.82 18.20
C GLU A 1 5.68 -9.05 17.81
N VAL A 2 4.79 -8.91 18.78
CA VAL A 2 3.33 -8.98 18.55
C VAL A 2 2.85 -7.60 18.11
N LEU A 3 2.24 -7.54 16.92
CA LEU A 3 1.73 -6.30 16.34
C LEU A 3 0.23 -6.11 16.59
N VAL A 4 -0.55 -7.20 16.54
CA VAL A 4 -1.99 -7.19 16.79
C VAL A 4 -2.37 -8.39 17.64
N GLN A 5 -3.07 -8.15 18.76
CA GLN A 5 -3.59 -9.18 19.65
C GLN A 5 -5.04 -8.87 20.02
N ARG A 6 -5.89 -9.87 19.97
CA ARG A 6 -7.31 -9.75 20.35
C ARG A 6 -7.71 -10.95 21.21
N ASN A 7 -8.30 -10.69 22.38
CA ASN A 7 -8.77 -11.74 23.30
C ASN A 7 -7.70 -12.80 23.60
N LYS A 8 -6.44 -12.38 23.87
CA LYS A 8 -5.26 -13.24 24.10
C LYS A 8 -4.82 -14.05 22.88
N GLU A 9 -5.45 -13.87 21.74
CA GLU A 9 -5.07 -14.50 20.49
C GLU A 9 -4.18 -13.56 19.65
N VAL A 10 -3.03 -14.03 19.24
CA VAL A 10 -2.12 -13.27 18.37
C VAL A 10 -2.66 -13.31 16.96
N GLN A 11 -2.99 -12.14 16.41
CA GLN A 11 -3.49 -12.00 15.04
C GLN A 11 -2.40 -11.62 14.04
N MET A 12 -1.41 -10.86 14.49
CA MET A 12 -0.26 -10.49 13.66
C MET A 12 1.00 -10.41 14.52
N ALA A 13 2.07 -11.01 14.05
CA ALA A 13 3.38 -10.94 14.66
C ALA A 13 4.49 -10.89 13.62
N ALA A 14 5.59 -10.25 13.93
CA ALA A 14 6.77 -10.16 13.09
C ALA A 14 8.01 -10.57 13.88
N HIS A 15 8.96 -11.20 13.20
CA HIS A 15 10.18 -11.69 13.83
C HIS A 15 11.34 -11.69 12.85
N ASP A 16 12.51 -11.22 13.33
CA ASP A 16 13.76 -11.39 12.63
C ASP A 16 14.31 -12.80 12.90
N PHE A 17 14.73 -13.50 11.86
CA PHE A 17 15.31 -14.83 11.95
C PHE A 17 16.62 -14.88 11.16
N GLY A 18 17.74 -14.77 11.84
CA GLY A 18 19.04 -14.61 11.20
C GLY A 18 19.10 -13.39 10.30
N LYS A 19 19.36 -13.57 9.02
CA LYS A 19 19.34 -12.50 8.01
C LYS A 19 17.96 -12.31 7.36
N GLY A 20 17.00 -13.15 7.70
CA GLY A 20 15.66 -13.11 7.16
C GLY A 20 14.64 -12.54 8.13
N ARG A 21 13.42 -12.40 7.65
CA ARG A 21 12.28 -11.93 8.43
C ARG A 21 11.05 -12.80 8.17
N ALA A 22 10.23 -12.94 9.19
CA ALA A 22 8.98 -13.68 9.11
C ALA A 22 7.83 -12.83 9.64
N VAL A 23 6.68 -12.93 9.00
CA VAL A 23 5.42 -12.33 9.46
C VAL A 23 4.36 -13.42 9.58
N TYR A 24 3.70 -13.45 10.72
CA TYR A 24 2.55 -14.30 10.96
C TYR A 24 1.27 -13.48 10.93
N ILE A 25 0.27 -13.97 10.22
CA ILE A 25 -1.08 -13.39 10.18
C ILE A 25 -2.08 -14.54 10.35
N SER A 26 -2.92 -14.48 11.38
CA SER A 26 -3.82 -15.59 11.73
C SER A 26 -4.99 -15.79 10.76
N GLY A 27 -5.44 -14.70 10.14
CA GLY A 27 -6.50 -14.73 9.16
C GLY A 27 -6.80 -13.32 8.68
N VAL A 28 -7.01 -13.16 7.37
CA VAL A 28 -7.24 -11.85 6.77
C VAL A 28 -8.46 -11.93 5.88
N PRO A 29 -9.64 -11.48 6.35
CA PRO A 29 -10.79 -11.29 5.47
C PRO A 29 -10.42 -10.30 4.36
N TYR A 30 -10.96 -10.50 3.17
CA TYR A 30 -10.70 -9.57 2.08
C TYR A 30 -11.26 -8.18 2.41
N SER A 31 -10.39 -7.18 2.33
CA SER A 31 -10.73 -5.76 2.35
C SER A 31 -9.57 -4.97 1.76
N PHE A 32 -9.81 -3.73 1.34
CA PHE A 32 -8.73 -2.88 0.82
C PHE A 32 -7.67 -2.59 1.89
N ALA A 33 -8.11 -2.35 3.13
CA ALA A 33 -7.20 -2.12 4.26
C ALA A 33 -6.35 -3.37 4.56
N ASN A 34 -6.96 -4.55 4.59
CA ASN A 34 -6.24 -5.81 4.84
C ASN A 34 -5.29 -6.16 3.70
N SER A 35 -5.67 -5.91 2.45
CA SER A 35 -4.80 -6.11 1.28
C SER A 35 -3.55 -5.22 1.37
N ARG A 36 -3.71 -3.97 1.80
CA ARG A 36 -2.57 -3.06 2.02
C ARG A 36 -1.68 -3.54 3.16
N THR A 37 -2.25 -4.03 4.25
CA THR A 37 -1.51 -4.60 5.38
C THR A 37 -0.69 -5.82 4.93
N LEU A 38 -1.28 -6.71 4.15
CA LEU A 38 -0.60 -7.87 3.59
C LEU A 38 0.56 -7.44 2.68
N TYR A 39 0.34 -6.48 1.81
CA TYR A 39 1.38 -5.95 0.92
C TYR A 39 2.56 -5.37 1.72
N ARG A 40 2.28 -4.60 2.77
CA ARG A 40 3.31 -4.06 3.67
C ARG A 40 4.09 -5.17 4.37
N ALA A 41 3.43 -6.22 4.82
CA ALA A 41 4.08 -7.37 5.44
C ALA A 41 5.05 -8.08 4.46
N ILE A 42 4.64 -8.21 3.19
CA ILE A 42 5.48 -8.78 2.14
C ILE A 42 6.73 -7.92 1.92
N LEU A 43 6.57 -6.61 1.75
CA LEU A 43 7.70 -5.70 1.54
C LEU A 43 8.66 -5.70 2.73
N TRP A 44 8.14 -5.69 3.96
CA TRP A 44 8.97 -5.74 5.16
C TRP A 44 9.77 -7.04 5.24
N SER A 45 9.14 -8.18 5.00
CA SER A 45 9.83 -9.47 5.03
C SER A 45 10.86 -9.63 3.92
N ALA A 46 10.69 -8.91 2.82
CA ALA A 46 11.65 -8.87 1.70
C ALA A 46 12.78 -7.82 1.88
N HIS A 47 12.85 -7.12 3.02
CA HIS A 47 13.79 -6.01 3.25
C HIS A 47 13.65 -4.86 2.23
N SER A 48 12.42 -4.54 1.84
CA SER A 48 12.09 -3.49 0.87
C SER A 48 11.22 -2.38 1.49
N GLU A 49 11.54 -1.99 2.73
CA GLU A 49 10.74 -1.00 3.49
C GLU A 49 10.68 0.37 2.82
N GLU A 50 11.68 0.75 2.05
CA GLU A 50 11.68 2.02 1.32
C GLU A 50 10.53 2.11 0.32
N GLU A 51 10.05 0.99 -0.19
CA GLU A 51 8.91 0.94 -1.11
C GLU A 51 7.56 1.16 -0.41
N LEU A 52 7.51 1.08 0.93
CA LEU A 52 6.29 1.34 1.70
C LEU A 52 5.80 2.79 1.59
N HIS A 53 6.68 3.71 1.20
CA HIS A 53 6.41 5.14 1.20
C HIS A 53 6.38 5.75 -0.19
N THR A 54 6.39 4.92 -1.24
CA THR A 54 6.39 5.37 -2.63
C THR A 54 5.24 4.75 -3.42
N TRP A 55 4.74 5.50 -4.39
CA TRP A 55 3.73 5.05 -5.35
C TRP A 55 2.46 4.47 -4.70
N PHE A 56 1.86 5.24 -3.81
CA PHE A 56 0.59 4.85 -3.19
C PHE A 56 -0.32 6.07 -2.97
N SER A 57 -1.56 5.81 -2.59
CA SER A 57 -2.52 6.84 -2.23
C SER A 57 -2.99 6.69 -0.78
N SER A 58 -3.44 7.80 -0.18
CA SER A 58 -4.05 7.78 1.15
C SER A 58 -5.45 7.12 1.14
N ASN A 59 -6.09 7.05 -0.01
CA ASN A 59 -7.44 6.51 -0.18
C ASN A 59 -7.36 5.08 -0.73
N TYR A 60 -7.94 4.12 -0.01
CA TYR A 60 -7.94 2.70 -0.39
C TYR A 60 -8.70 2.40 -1.69
N ASN A 61 -9.56 3.30 -2.15
CA ASN A 61 -10.30 3.16 -3.40
C ASN A 61 -9.53 3.66 -4.62
N VAL A 62 -8.35 4.24 -4.39
CA VAL A 62 -7.51 4.81 -5.44
C VAL A 62 -6.17 4.09 -5.46
N GLU A 63 -5.77 3.64 -6.64
CA GLU A 63 -4.52 2.93 -6.85
C GLU A 63 -3.52 3.81 -7.59
N VAL A 64 -2.24 3.60 -7.30
CA VAL A 64 -1.13 4.24 -8.02
C VAL A 64 -0.27 3.14 -8.64
N HIS A 65 -0.08 3.20 -9.95
CA HIS A 65 0.73 2.24 -10.69
C HIS A 65 1.89 2.95 -11.38
N ALA A 66 3.11 2.65 -10.95
CA ALA A 66 4.33 3.25 -11.50
C ALA A 66 5.00 2.32 -12.50
N TYR A 67 5.32 2.87 -13.66
CA TYR A 67 6.08 2.24 -14.73
C TYR A 67 7.42 2.96 -14.87
N VAL A 68 8.25 2.82 -13.86
CA VAL A 68 9.49 3.60 -13.67
C VAL A 68 10.41 3.51 -14.91
N LYS A 69 10.54 2.32 -15.50
CA LYS A 69 11.34 2.12 -16.71
C LYS A 69 10.83 2.91 -17.92
N ASN A 70 9.53 3.23 -17.92
CA ASN A 70 8.89 3.98 -18.99
C ASN A 70 8.73 5.47 -18.63
N GLY A 71 9.19 5.88 -17.45
CA GLY A 71 9.10 7.27 -16.99
C GLY A 71 7.68 7.77 -16.77
N LYS A 72 6.75 6.88 -16.42
CA LYS A 72 5.32 7.22 -16.27
C LYS A 72 4.68 6.54 -15.08
N TYR A 73 3.62 7.15 -14.57
CA TYR A 73 2.72 6.51 -13.60
C TYR A 73 1.28 6.92 -13.87
N CYS A 74 0.34 6.14 -13.38
CA CYS A 74 -1.07 6.49 -13.42
C CYS A 74 -1.70 6.38 -12.03
N VAL A 75 -2.77 7.14 -11.84
CA VAL A 75 -3.61 7.10 -10.67
C VAL A 75 -5.02 6.73 -11.12
N VAL A 76 -5.59 5.71 -10.49
CA VAL A 76 -6.84 5.07 -10.92
C VAL A 76 -7.86 5.08 -9.80
N ASN A 77 -9.05 5.60 -10.08
CA ASN A 77 -10.21 5.40 -9.25
C ASN A 77 -11.03 4.21 -9.80
N ASN A 78 -11.01 3.08 -9.09
CA ASN A 78 -11.72 1.86 -9.49
C ASN A 78 -13.17 1.82 -9.00
N THR A 79 -13.71 2.94 -8.54
CA THR A 79 -15.09 3.01 -8.02
C THR A 79 -15.99 3.84 -8.92
N TYR A 80 -17.30 3.70 -8.74
CA TYR A 80 -18.32 4.50 -9.42
C TYR A 80 -18.66 5.81 -8.71
N GLU A 81 -17.88 6.15 -7.67
CA GLU A 81 -18.02 7.38 -6.90
C GLU A 81 -16.78 8.26 -7.11
N PRO A 82 -16.90 9.59 -7.11
CA PRO A 82 -15.74 10.48 -7.09
C PRO A 82 -14.90 10.24 -5.83
N GLN A 83 -13.59 10.37 -5.96
CA GLN A 83 -12.65 10.14 -4.86
C GLN A 83 -11.66 11.29 -4.74
N ASP A 84 -11.40 11.69 -3.49
CA ASP A 84 -10.31 12.60 -3.14
C ASP A 84 -9.20 11.81 -2.45
N THR A 85 -7.97 12.11 -2.80
CA THR A 85 -6.81 11.41 -2.25
C THR A 85 -5.58 12.30 -2.20
N THR A 86 -4.60 11.87 -1.40
CA THR A 86 -3.22 12.34 -1.52
C THR A 86 -2.41 11.23 -2.18
N VAL A 87 -1.74 11.56 -3.26
CA VAL A 87 -0.85 10.66 -4.00
C VAL A 87 0.57 10.87 -3.49
N TYR A 88 1.23 9.79 -3.14
CA TYR A 88 2.64 9.78 -2.71
C TYR A 88 3.49 9.18 -3.82
N THR A 89 4.51 9.91 -4.22
CA THR A 89 5.45 9.50 -5.27
C THR A 89 6.81 9.15 -4.67
N THR A 90 7.90 9.54 -5.29
CA THR A 90 9.26 9.29 -4.80
C THR A 90 9.82 10.48 -4.03
N GLY A 91 10.88 10.26 -3.22
CA GLY A 91 11.60 11.34 -2.53
C GLY A 91 10.78 12.11 -1.52
N GLY A 92 9.72 11.53 -0.98
CA GLY A 92 8.84 12.18 -0.02
C GLY A 92 7.84 13.16 -0.65
N SER A 93 7.75 13.20 -1.96
CA SER A 93 6.81 14.09 -2.67
C SER A 93 5.38 13.55 -2.61
N SER A 94 4.43 14.47 -2.47
CA SER A 94 3.00 14.14 -2.49
C SER A 94 2.18 15.32 -3.03
N PHE A 95 0.98 15.02 -3.52
CA PHE A 95 0.03 16.03 -3.97
C PHE A 95 -1.41 15.56 -3.77
N ALA A 96 -2.31 16.51 -3.57
CA ALA A 96 -3.75 16.23 -3.50
C ALA A 96 -4.33 16.06 -4.90
N LEU A 97 -5.26 15.11 -5.05
CA LEU A 97 -5.87 14.79 -6.32
C LEU A 97 -7.35 14.45 -6.15
N HIS A 98 -8.17 14.98 -7.05
CA HIS A 98 -9.56 14.57 -7.23
C HIS A 98 -9.68 13.73 -8.50
N LEU A 99 -10.41 12.63 -8.41
CA LEU A 99 -10.73 11.75 -9.52
C LEU A 99 -12.24 11.57 -9.60
N ASP A 100 -12.79 11.72 -10.78
CA ASP A 100 -14.17 11.34 -11.05
C ASP A 100 -14.32 9.82 -11.02
N ALA A 101 -15.58 9.33 -11.07
CA ALA A 101 -15.86 7.90 -11.09
C ALA A 101 -15.13 7.21 -12.25
N ASN A 102 -14.42 6.11 -11.95
CA ASN A 102 -13.65 5.32 -12.93
C ASN A 102 -12.58 6.11 -13.71
N GLU A 103 -12.15 7.25 -13.21
CA GLU A 103 -11.15 8.07 -13.88
C GLU A 103 -9.74 7.50 -13.73
N ILE A 104 -8.95 7.62 -14.79
CA ILE A 104 -7.51 7.33 -14.81
C ILE A 104 -6.77 8.58 -15.26
N LYS A 105 -5.79 9.00 -14.47
CA LYS A 105 -4.90 10.12 -14.84
C LYS A 105 -3.47 9.62 -14.97
N TRP A 106 -2.81 10.05 -16.04
CA TRP A 106 -1.43 9.71 -16.35
C TRP A 106 -0.50 10.90 -16.07
N TYR A 107 0.69 10.58 -15.59
CA TYR A 107 1.74 11.55 -15.24
C TYR A 107 3.11 11.06 -15.71
N GLU A 108 4.00 12.01 -15.93
CA GLU A 108 5.42 11.73 -16.14
C GLU A 108 6.15 11.66 -14.78
N ILE A 109 7.18 10.81 -14.70
CA ILE A 109 8.07 10.70 -13.54
C ILE A 109 9.17 11.74 -13.64
#